data_dfce8ac14c13ee3ea60b0221db35c7ef
#
_entry.id   dfce8ac14c13ee3ea60b0221db35c7ef
#
_cell.length_a   1.000
_cell.length_b   1.000
_cell.length_c   1.000
_cell.angle_alpha   90.00
_cell.angle_beta   90.00
_cell.angle_gamma   90.00
#
_symmetry.space_group_name_H-M   'P 1'
#
loop_
_entity.id
_entity.type
_entity.pdbx_description
1 polymer ?
#
loop_
_entity_poly.entity_id
_entity_poly.type
_entity_poly.pdbx_seq_one_letter_code
_entity_poly.pdbx_strand_id
1 'polypeptide(L)'
;DPPEAITHLLIVDSLLRGEFGTAAEALHHIVLPAVALCFPALASIIRVNRAEMLETLKQDYITNAMAHGIAMGRIITVYALKNAMLPTMAMVGLRFGWMLGGTVLVETVFDWPGIGLYAVQAAISSDFEPIMGATIVLGVLFMFTNLVIDITYMILDPRLKGDSL
;
A
#
# COMPACT_ATOMS: atom_id res chain seq x y z
N ASP A 1 31.51 3.96 7.95
CA ASP A 1 31.16 2.61 8.40
C ASP A 1 29.67 2.58 8.74
N PRO A 2 28.92 1.58 8.29
CA PRO A 2 27.51 1.47 8.66
C PRO A 2 27.41 1.30 10.20
N PRO A 3 26.41 1.92 10.85
CA PRO A 3 26.23 1.77 12.28
C PRO A 3 25.98 0.31 12.66
N GLU A 4 26.49 -0.13 13.81
CA GLU A 4 26.21 -1.47 14.35
C GLU A 4 24.70 -1.69 14.41
N ALA A 5 24.22 -2.73 13.75
CA ALA A 5 22.81 -3.01 13.58
C ALA A 5 22.15 -3.39 14.92
N ILE A 6 21.20 -2.59 15.39
CA ILE A 6 20.36 -2.89 16.56
C ILE A 6 19.07 -3.59 16.07
N THR A 7 18.42 -3.01 15.06
CA THR A 7 17.15 -3.51 14.49
C THR A 7 17.35 -4.10 13.10
N HIS A 8 18.53 -4.01 12.52
CA HIS A 8 18.85 -4.35 11.11
C HIS A 8 18.08 -3.49 10.08
N LEU A 9 17.43 -2.43 10.52
CA LEU A 9 16.81 -1.43 9.67
C LEU A 9 17.66 -0.16 9.70
N LEU A 10 18.44 0.06 8.64
CA LEU A 10 19.41 1.16 8.53
C LEU A 10 18.85 2.53 8.93
N ILE A 11 17.62 2.83 8.52
CA ILE A 11 16.95 4.11 8.82
C ILE A 11 16.62 4.21 10.31
N VAL A 12 16.08 3.14 10.90
CA VAL A 12 15.67 3.10 12.31
C VAL A 12 16.90 3.19 13.21
N ASP A 13 17.95 2.45 12.87
CA ASP A 13 19.19 2.43 13.63
C ASP A 13 19.91 3.78 13.56
N SER A 14 19.95 4.42 12.39
CA SER A 14 20.51 5.77 12.22
C SER A 14 19.74 6.84 12.99
N LEU A 15 18.39 6.76 13.01
CA LEU A 15 17.55 7.67 13.77
C LEU A 15 17.70 7.49 15.28
N LEU A 16 17.79 6.25 15.77
CA LEU A 16 17.98 5.95 17.20
C LEU A 16 19.34 6.44 17.72
N ARG A 17 20.35 6.51 16.86
CA ARG A 17 21.69 7.01 17.19
C ARG A 17 21.88 8.51 16.95
N GLY A 18 20.89 9.18 16.37
CA GLY A 18 20.99 10.60 16.05
C GLY A 18 21.90 10.93 14.85
N GLU A 19 22.24 9.93 14.04
CA GLU A 19 23.04 10.10 12.82
C GLU A 19 22.16 10.49 11.63
N PHE A 20 21.72 11.75 11.64
CA PHE A 20 20.80 12.26 10.59
C PHE A 20 21.40 12.26 9.18
N GLY A 21 22.75 12.27 9.07
CA GLY A 21 23.43 12.22 7.76
C GLY A 21 23.23 10.87 7.08
N THR A 22 23.49 9.77 7.80
CA THR A 22 23.32 8.40 7.29
C THR A 22 21.86 8.06 7.04
N ALA A 23 20.95 8.56 7.87
CA ALA A 23 19.51 8.43 7.65
C ALA A 23 19.04 9.15 6.38
N ALA A 24 19.56 10.37 6.11
CA ALA A 24 19.23 11.14 4.92
C ALA A 24 19.77 10.48 3.63
N GLU A 25 20.97 9.92 3.65
CA GLU A 25 21.54 9.16 2.54
C GLU A 25 20.71 7.90 2.26
N ALA A 26 20.36 7.13 3.29
CA ALA A 26 19.51 5.95 3.14
C ALA A 26 18.12 6.30 2.56
N LEU A 27 17.51 7.39 3.05
CA LEU A 27 16.25 7.90 2.50
C LEU A 27 16.39 8.30 1.03
N HIS A 28 17.46 8.98 0.65
CA HIS A 28 17.69 9.38 -0.74
C HIS A 28 17.78 8.18 -1.69
N HIS A 29 18.41 7.09 -1.25
CA HIS A 29 18.50 5.85 -2.02
C HIS A 29 17.17 5.09 -2.14
N ILE A 30 16.25 5.23 -1.17
CA ILE A 30 14.93 4.60 -1.20
C ILE A 30 13.93 5.35 -2.08
N VAL A 31 14.08 6.67 -2.25
CA VAL A 31 13.10 7.50 -2.97
C VAL A 31 12.83 6.97 -4.38
N LEU A 32 13.86 6.66 -5.14
CA LEU A 32 13.71 6.23 -6.53
C LEU A 32 13.01 4.86 -6.68
N PRO A 33 13.44 3.80 -5.94
CA PRO A 33 12.71 2.52 -5.90
C PRO A 33 11.26 2.67 -5.42
N ALA A 34 11.03 3.47 -4.38
CA ALA A 34 9.69 3.69 -3.83
C ALA A 34 8.77 4.39 -4.84
N VAL A 35 9.26 5.40 -5.54
CA VAL A 35 8.51 6.10 -6.60
C VAL A 35 8.19 5.14 -7.75
N ALA A 36 9.14 4.31 -8.16
CA ALA A 36 8.94 3.32 -9.22
C ALA A 36 7.83 2.32 -8.89
N LEU A 37 7.75 1.87 -7.63
CA LEU A 37 6.68 0.98 -7.16
C LEU A 37 5.34 1.69 -6.97
N CYS A 38 5.35 2.88 -6.37
CA CYS A 38 4.12 3.58 -6.00
C CYS A 38 3.41 4.22 -7.20
N PHE A 39 4.13 4.69 -8.20
CA PHE A 39 3.55 5.49 -9.28
C PHE A 39 2.46 4.77 -10.08
N PRO A 40 2.65 3.52 -10.54
CA PRO A 40 1.61 2.76 -11.24
C PRO A 40 0.39 2.45 -10.35
N ALA A 41 0.62 2.19 -9.07
CA ALA A 41 -0.43 1.92 -8.10
C ALA A 41 -1.27 3.17 -7.84
N LEU A 42 -0.63 4.31 -7.57
CA LEU A 42 -1.28 5.61 -7.36
C LEU A 42 -2.11 6.04 -8.56
N ALA A 43 -1.57 5.92 -9.79
CA ALA A 43 -2.31 6.26 -11.00
C ALA A 43 -3.62 5.48 -11.13
N SER A 44 -3.62 4.20 -10.76
CA SER A 44 -4.80 3.35 -10.79
C SER A 44 -5.81 3.73 -9.70
N ILE A 45 -5.33 3.94 -8.48
CA ILE A 45 -6.17 4.30 -7.32
C ILE A 45 -6.84 5.65 -7.55
N ILE A 46 -6.08 6.66 -8.02
CA ILE A 46 -6.62 7.99 -8.33
C ILE A 46 -7.69 7.91 -9.41
N ARG A 47 -7.49 7.10 -10.45
CA ARG A 47 -8.45 6.93 -11.54
C ARG A 47 -9.76 6.34 -11.04
N VAL A 48 -9.69 5.27 -10.23
CA VAL A 48 -10.87 4.63 -9.64
C VAL A 48 -11.57 5.59 -8.70
N ASN A 49 -10.85 6.20 -7.75
CA ASN A 49 -11.44 7.14 -6.80
C ASN A 49 -12.15 8.31 -7.51
N ARG A 50 -11.53 8.85 -8.58
CA ARG A 50 -12.15 9.91 -9.38
C ARG A 50 -13.45 9.44 -10.04
N ALA A 51 -13.47 8.25 -10.63
CA ALA A 51 -14.65 7.70 -11.27
C ALA A 51 -15.79 7.51 -10.26
N GLU A 52 -15.50 6.90 -9.12
CA GLU A 52 -16.46 6.66 -8.04
C GLU A 52 -16.98 7.97 -7.42
N MET A 53 -16.11 8.96 -7.24
CA MET A 53 -16.53 10.29 -6.78
C MET A 53 -17.50 10.96 -7.76
N LEU A 54 -17.20 10.89 -9.05
CA LEU A 54 -18.09 11.48 -10.07
C LEU A 54 -19.43 10.75 -10.16
N GLU A 55 -19.46 9.44 -9.98
CA GLU A 55 -20.68 8.65 -9.94
C GLU A 55 -21.50 8.95 -8.68
N THR A 56 -20.85 8.95 -7.53
CA THR A 56 -21.46 9.27 -6.25
C THR A 56 -22.09 10.67 -6.25
N LEU A 57 -21.44 11.67 -6.83
CA LEU A 57 -21.96 13.04 -6.90
C LEU A 57 -23.21 13.20 -7.78
N LYS A 58 -23.53 12.21 -8.62
CA LYS A 58 -24.76 12.20 -9.44
C LYS A 58 -25.95 11.56 -8.74
N GLN A 59 -25.75 10.98 -7.57
CA GLN A 59 -26.81 10.27 -6.84
C GLN A 59 -27.87 11.22 -6.27
N ASP A 60 -29.10 10.75 -6.17
CA ASP A 60 -30.26 11.54 -5.72
C ASP A 60 -30.10 12.09 -4.30
N TYR A 61 -29.46 11.34 -3.40
CA TYR A 61 -29.22 11.81 -2.04
C TYR A 61 -28.26 13.02 -1.97
N ILE A 62 -27.36 13.15 -2.92
CA ILE A 62 -26.49 14.33 -3.07
C ILE A 62 -27.31 15.53 -3.54
N THR A 63 -28.17 15.34 -4.54
CA THR A 63 -29.07 16.37 -5.02
C THR A 63 -30.03 16.87 -3.90
N ASN A 64 -30.51 15.91 -3.10
CA ASN A 64 -31.35 16.23 -1.93
C ASN A 64 -30.57 17.03 -0.86
N ALA A 65 -29.31 16.63 -0.58
CA ALA A 65 -28.45 17.37 0.35
C ALA A 65 -28.17 18.80 -0.13
N MET A 66 -27.98 19.00 -1.44
CA MET A 66 -27.85 20.35 -2.02
C MET A 66 -29.13 21.18 -1.86
N ALA A 67 -30.31 20.58 -2.09
CA ALA A 67 -31.61 21.25 -1.92
C ALA A 67 -31.84 21.70 -0.48
N HIS A 68 -31.30 21.00 0.50
CA HIS A 68 -31.31 21.38 1.92
C HIS A 68 -30.28 22.44 2.31
N GLY A 69 -29.51 22.97 1.36
CA GLY A 69 -28.53 24.03 1.59
C GLY A 69 -27.23 23.56 2.27
N ILE A 70 -26.91 22.26 2.24
CA ILE A 70 -25.65 21.74 2.78
C ILE A 70 -24.48 22.26 1.93
N ALA A 71 -23.47 22.82 2.59
CA ALA A 71 -22.30 23.37 1.91
C ALA A 71 -21.58 22.30 1.06
N MET A 72 -21.18 22.63 -0.16
CA MET A 72 -20.55 21.73 -1.13
C MET A 72 -19.32 21.02 -0.58
N GLY A 73 -18.50 21.72 0.22
CA GLY A 73 -17.34 21.10 0.89
C GLY A 73 -17.72 19.92 1.79
N ARG A 74 -18.83 20.05 2.54
CA ARG A 74 -19.33 18.97 3.41
C ARG A 74 -19.94 17.83 2.59
N ILE A 75 -20.60 18.15 1.47
CA ILE A 75 -21.10 17.14 0.55
C ILE A 75 -19.96 16.28 0.01
N ILE A 76 -18.88 16.91 -0.47
CA ILE A 76 -17.73 16.21 -1.03
C ILE A 76 -17.03 15.35 0.04
N THR A 77 -16.71 15.92 1.20
CA THR A 77 -15.85 15.25 2.20
C THR A 77 -16.58 14.21 3.04
N VAL A 78 -17.85 14.42 3.34
CA VAL A 78 -18.62 13.56 4.26
C VAL A 78 -19.55 12.61 3.51
N TYR A 79 -20.26 13.10 2.50
CA TYR A 79 -21.29 12.31 1.81
C TYR A 79 -20.70 11.56 0.61
N ALA A 80 -19.97 12.25 -0.27
CA ALA A 80 -19.46 11.63 -1.49
C ALA A 80 -18.20 10.78 -1.22
N LEU A 81 -17.19 11.31 -0.53
CA LEU A 81 -15.93 10.63 -0.30
C LEU A 81 -16.12 9.33 0.47
N LYS A 82 -16.98 9.31 1.49
CA LYS A 82 -17.23 8.11 2.29
C LYS A 82 -17.74 6.94 1.44
N ASN A 83 -18.65 7.21 0.49
CA ASN A 83 -19.19 6.18 -0.39
C ASN A 83 -18.20 5.80 -1.50
N ALA A 84 -17.47 6.76 -2.06
CA ALA A 84 -16.46 6.52 -3.09
C ALA A 84 -15.22 5.79 -2.54
N MET A 85 -14.98 5.85 -1.24
CA MET A 85 -13.84 5.13 -0.62
C MET A 85 -14.02 3.62 -0.61
N LEU A 86 -15.23 3.08 -0.62
CA LEU A 86 -15.46 1.64 -0.59
C LEU A 86 -14.77 0.92 -1.77
N PRO A 87 -15.10 1.20 -3.05
CA PRO A 87 -14.43 0.58 -4.18
C PRO A 87 -12.95 1.01 -4.30
N THR A 88 -12.61 2.21 -3.83
CA THR A 88 -11.22 2.68 -3.79
C THR A 88 -10.37 1.83 -2.86
N MET A 89 -10.86 1.47 -1.67
CA MET A 89 -10.13 0.61 -0.73
C MET A 89 -9.95 -0.81 -1.27
N ALA A 90 -10.94 -1.36 -1.97
CA ALA A 90 -10.80 -2.63 -2.66
C ALA A 90 -9.66 -2.59 -3.71
N MET A 91 -9.58 -1.48 -4.46
CA MET A 91 -8.49 -1.27 -5.43
C MET A 91 -7.13 -1.13 -4.73
N VAL A 92 -7.06 -0.44 -3.59
CA VAL A 92 -5.82 -0.34 -2.78
C VAL A 92 -5.34 -1.73 -2.39
N GLY A 93 -6.24 -2.59 -1.89
CA GLY A 93 -5.92 -3.97 -1.53
C GLY A 93 -5.35 -4.78 -2.69
N LEU A 94 -6.04 -4.73 -3.83
CA LEU A 94 -5.60 -5.41 -5.04
C LEU A 94 -4.22 -4.92 -5.50
N ARG A 95 -3.97 -3.60 -5.47
CA ARG A 95 -2.68 -3.01 -5.88
C ARG A 95 -1.57 -3.33 -4.90
N PHE A 96 -1.86 -3.40 -3.62
CA PHE A 96 -0.86 -3.78 -2.63
C PHE A 96 -0.37 -5.22 -2.84
N GLY A 97 -1.28 -6.15 -3.15
CA GLY A 97 -0.91 -7.52 -3.53
C GLY A 97 0.02 -7.57 -4.75
N TRP A 98 -0.28 -6.78 -5.79
CA TRP A 98 0.59 -6.65 -6.96
C TRP A 98 1.95 -6.03 -6.65
N MET A 99 2.01 -5.07 -5.72
CA MET A 99 3.28 -4.44 -5.31
C MET A 99 4.22 -5.44 -4.66
N LEU A 100 3.73 -6.40 -3.88
CA LEU A 100 4.58 -7.45 -3.28
C LEU A 100 5.31 -8.28 -4.35
N GLY A 101 4.67 -8.57 -5.48
CA GLY A 101 5.35 -9.21 -6.61
C GLY A 101 6.31 -8.25 -7.36
N GLY A 102 5.94 -6.97 -7.44
CA GLY A 102 6.74 -5.93 -8.09
C GLY A 102 8.01 -5.57 -7.33
N THR A 103 8.06 -5.76 -6.00
CA THR A 103 9.26 -5.49 -5.19
C THR A 103 10.45 -6.32 -5.65
N VAL A 104 10.24 -7.57 -6.03
CA VAL A 104 11.30 -8.47 -6.52
C VAL A 104 12.05 -7.86 -7.71
N LEU A 105 11.32 -7.31 -8.68
CA LEU A 105 11.92 -6.65 -9.86
C LEU A 105 12.66 -5.38 -9.46
N VAL A 106 12.07 -4.56 -8.60
CA VAL A 106 12.68 -3.30 -8.17
C VAL A 106 13.93 -3.55 -7.33
N GLU A 107 13.87 -4.49 -6.38
CA GLU A 107 15.03 -4.88 -5.58
C GLU A 107 16.18 -5.38 -6.48
N THR A 108 15.87 -6.16 -7.52
CA THR A 108 16.89 -6.67 -8.45
C THR A 108 17.48 -5.55 -9.32
N VAL A 109 16.66 -4.62 -9.82
CA VAL A 109 17.13 -3.54 -10.71
C VAL A 109 17.94 -2.48 -9.95
N PHE A 110 17.52 -2.18 -8.71
CA PHE A 110 18.20 -1.18 -7.86
C PHE A 110 19.25 -1.76 -6.93
N ASP A 111 19.52 -3.09 -7.01
CA ASP A 111 20.43 -3.84 -6.12
C ASP A 111 20.14 -3.56 -4.64
N TRP A 112 18.85 -3.48 -4.32
CA TRP A 112 18.40 -3.20 -2.97
C TRP A 112 18.33 -4.51 -2.17
N PRO A 113 19.02 -4.60 -1.00
CA PRO A 113 19.04 -5.82 -0.20
C PRO A 113 17.67 -6.10 0.42
N GLY A 114 16.89 -6.95 -0.23
CA GLY A 114 15.57 -7.37 0.20
C GLY A 114 15.31 -8.85 -0.03
N ILE A 115 14.14 -9.32 0.39
CA ILE A 115 13.75 -10.75 0.27
C ILE A 115 13.62 -11.15 -1.21
N GLY A 116 13.19 -10.24 -2.08
CA GLY A 116 13.06 -10.50 -3.50
C GLY A 116 14.42 -10.68 -4.17
N LEU A 117 15.39 -9.80 -3.93
CA LEU A 117 16.75 -9.92 -4.43
C LEU A 117 17.40 -11.22 -3.93
N TYR A 118 17.20 -11.54 -2.65
CA TYR A 118 17.69 -12.79 -2.05
C TYR A 118 17.12 -14.02 -2.76
N ALA A 119 15.82 -14.04 -3.05
CA ALA A 119 15.18 -15.13 -3.78
C ALA A 119 15.68 -15.26 -5.22
N VAL A 120 15.95 -14.15 -5.91
CA VAL A 120 16.50 -14.13 -7.27
C VAL A 120 17.93 -14.68 -7.27
N GLN A 121 18.78 -14.26 -6.34
CA GLN A 121 20.15 -14.76 -6.21
C GLN A 121 20.18 -16.26 -5.91
N ALA A 122 19.30 -16.73 -5.03
CA ALA A 122 19.14 -18.16 -4.75
C ALA A 122 18.68 -18.95 -5.99
N ALA A 123 17.77 -18.36 -6.78
CA ALA A 123 17.31 -18.98 -8.03
C ALA A 123 18.44 -19.11 -9.07
N ILE A 124 19.29 -18.10 -9.20
CA ILE A 124 20.48 -18.13 -10.09
C ILE A 124 21.47 -19.20 -9.62
N SER A 125 21.64 -19.35 -8.30
CA SER A 125 22.52 -20.34 -7.69
C SER A 125 21.93 -21.75 -7.66
N SER A 126 20.67 -21.92 -8.09
CA SER A 126 19.90 -23.18 -8.00
C SER A 126 19.77 -23.73 -6.59
N ASP A 127 19.74 -22.82 -5.59
CA ASP A 127 19.56 -23.15 -4.19
C ASP A 127 18.07 -23.08 -3.81
N PHE A 128 17.45 -24.24 -3.61
CA PHE A 128 16.01 -24.34 -3.38
C PHE A 128 15.59 -23.98 -1.97
N GLU A 129 16.43 -24.15 -0.96
CA GLU A 129 16.06 -23.87 0.44
C GLU A 129 15.75 -22.39 0.67
N PRO A 130 16.57 -21.41 0.23
CA PRO A 130 16.24 -20.00 0.34
C PRO A 130 15.04 -19.59 -0.49
N ILE A 131 14.82 -20.19 -1.67
CA ILE A 131 13.65 -19.89 -2.52
C ILE A 131 12.36 -20.28 -1.78
N MET A 132 12.32 -21.48 -1.19
CA MET A 132 11.16 -21.92 -0.41
C MET A 132 10.93 -21.03 0.79
N GLY A 133 11.99 -20.68 1.52
CA GLY A 133 11.92 -19.76 2.66
C GLY A 133 11.35 -18.38 2.28
N ALA A 134 11.88 -17.76 1.24
CA ALA A 134 11.41 -16.48 0.73
C ALA A 134 9.94 -16.55 0.27
N THR A 135 9.55 -17.62 -0.43
CA THR A 135 8.17 -17.81 -0.89
C THR A 135 7.19 -17.91 0.28
N ILE A 136 7.54 -18.66 1.34
CA ILE A 136 6.71 -18.76 2.54
C ILE A 136 6.57 -17.41 3.23
N VAL A 137 7.67 -16.68 3.42
CA VAL A 137 7.65 -15.36 4.07
C VAL A 137 6.79 -14.37 3.28
N LEU A 138 6.99 -14.28 1.96
CA LEU A 138 6.17 -13.42 1.10
C LEU A 138 4.70 -13.82 1.11
N GLY A 139 4.40 -15.13 1.10
CA GLY A 139 3.04 -15.64 1.20
C GLY A 139 2.36 -15.27 2.52
N VAL A 140 3.06 -15.39 3.64
CA VAL A 140 2.53 -14.98 4.97
C VAL A 140 2.31 -13.47 5.03
N LEU A 141 3.25 -12.67 4.53
CA LEU A 141 3.10 -11.22 4.46
C LEU A 141 1.90 -10.80 3.58
N PHE A 142 1.72 -11.47 2.45
CA PHE A 142 0.57 -11.25 1.57
C PHE A 142 -0.75 -11.56 2.28
N MET A 143 -0.85 -12.72 2.94
CA MET A 143 -2.04 -13.12 3.70
C MET A 143 -2.34 -12.13 4.84
N PHE A 144 -1.32 -11.72 5.59
CA PHE A 144 -1.46 -10.76 6.67
C PHE A 144 -1.95 -9.41 6.16
N THR A 145 -1.38 -8.93 5.05
CA THR A 145 -1.78 -7.67 4.44
C THR A 145 -3.22 -7.70 3.95
N ASN A 146 -3.63 -8.78 3.27
CA ASN A 146 -5.03 -8.94 2.85
C ASN A 146 -5.97 -8.97 4.04
N LEU A 147 -5.61 -9.66 5.12
CA LEU A 147 -6.41 -9.67 6.34
C LEU A 147 -6.61 -8.26 6.92
N VAL A 148 -5.56 -7.45 6.96
CA VAL A 148 -5.64 -6.05 7.44
C VAL A 148 -6.55 -5.22 6.53
N ILE A 149 -6.47 -5.40 5.22
CA ILE A 149 -7.32 -4.72 4.24
C ILE A 149 -8.78 -5.14 4.42
N ASP A 150 -9.06 -6.44 4.56
CA ASP A 150 -10.40 -6.98 4.75
C ASP A 150 -11.04 -6.47 6.06
N ILE A 151 -10.27 -6.41 7.14
CA ILE A 151 -10.71 -5.82 8.41
C ILE A 151 -11.02 -4.32 8.24
N THR A 152 -10.15 -3.59 7.53
CA THR A 152 -10.36 -2.17 7.26
C THR A 152 -11.63 -1.95 6.44
N TYR A 153 -11.86 -2.80 5.44
CA TYR A 153 -13.06 -2.80 4.61
C TYR A 153 -14.33 -3.05 5.45
N MET A 154 -14.29 -4.04 6.34
CA MET A 154 -15.39 -4.36 7.25
C MET A 154 -15.73 -3.22 8.22
N ILE A 155 -14.73 -2.43 8.64
CA ILE A 155 -14.93 -1.26 9.50
C ILE A 155 -15.55 -0.10 8.72
N LEU A 156 -15.17 0.08 7.46
CA LEU A 156 -15.67 1.16 6.60
C LEU A 156 -17.07 0.89 6.07
N ASP A 157 -17.43 -0.36 5.82
CA ASP A 157 -18.76 -0.76 5.35
C ASP A 157 -19.56 -1.53 6.42
N PRO A 158 -20.34 -0.83 7.26
CA PRO A 158 -21.18 -1.48 8.25
C PRO A 158 -22.34 -2.29 7.65
N ARG A 159 -22.60 -2.18 6.35
CA ARG A 159 -23.70 -2.91 5.68
C ARG A 159 -23.40 -4.40 5.54
N LEU A 160 -22.13 -4.78 5.49
CA LEU A 160 -21.72 -6.19 5.48
C LEU A 160 -22.02 -6.95 6.78
N LYS A 161 -22.37 -6.23 7.85
CA LYS A 161 -22.78 -6.84 9.13
C LYS A 161 -24.24 -7.31 9.15
N GLY A 162 -25.04 -6.97 8.15
CA GLY A 162 -26.50 -7.21 8.12
C GLY A 162 -26.95 -8.46 7.38
N ASP A 163 -26.12 -9.04 6.51
CA ASP A 163 -26.52 -10.17 5.64
C ASP A 163 -26.18 -11.57 6.22
N SER A 164 -25.86 -11.67 7.50
CA SER A 164 -25.56 -12.95 8.16
C SER A 164 -26.61 -13.36 9.21
N LEU A 165 -27.91 -13.07 8.95
CA LEU A 165 -29.02 -13.64 9.72
C LEU A 165 -30.10 -14.17 8.79
#